data_f05ca8bfe2d38fc50268f5de1c237dc6
#
_entry.id   f05ca8bfe2d38fc50268f5de1c237dc6
#
_cell.length_a   1.000
_cell.length_b   1.000
_cell.length_c   1.000
_cell.angle_alpha   90.00
_cell.angle_beta   90.00
_cell.angle_gamma   90.00
#
_symmetry.space_group_name_H-M   'P 1'
#
loop_
_entity.id
_entity.type
_entity.pdbx_description
1 polymer ?
#
loop_
_entity_poly.entity_id
_entity_poly.type
_entity_poly.pdbx_seq_one_letter_code
_entity_poly.pdbx_strand_id
1 'polypeptide(L)'
;MKSNSEIVNHSEIYLENRIYRKETTKMNSFTGIGRLTKDPDVRYATGENPLCIARYTLACDRISKKEGQPTADFISCVAMGKAGEFAEKYLTKGMKIAVEGRIQTGNYTDKDGKKVYTTDVYVERHEFVESRNTQQNEPEQSAADGFMPIPDNVDMEGLPFA
;
A
#
# COMPACT_ATOMS: atom_id res chain seq x y z
N MET A 1 -40.58 -41.15 -21.23
CA MET A 1 -39.66 -40.29 -20.53
C MET A 1 -38.65 -39.78 -21.55
N LYS A 2 -38.78 -38.51 -21.97
CA LYS A 2 -37.86 -37.87 -22.92
C LYS A 2 -36.96 -36.97 -22.13
N SER A 3 -35.67 -37.23 -22.14
CA SER A 3 -34.65 -36.42 -21.53
C SER A 3 -34.52 -35.09 -22.28
N ASN A 4 -34.83 -33.97 -21.64
CA ASN A 4 -34.46 -32.65 -22.12
C ASN A 4 -32.95 -32.50 -22.01
N SER A 5 -32.26 -32.72 -23.12
CA SER A 5 -30.90 -32.20 -23.28
C SER A 5 -31.03 -30.71 -23.56
N GLU A 6 -30.64 -29.88 -22.60
CA GLU A 6 -30.47 -28.44 -22.77
C GLU A 6 -29.48 -28.22 -23.92
N ILE A 7 -30.00 -27.79 -25.05
CA ILE A 7 -29.20 -27.31 -26.16
C ILE A 7 -28.66 -25.95 -25.70
N VAL A 8 -27.47 -25.98 -25.12
CA VAL A 8 -26.74 -24.76 -24.80
C VAL A 8 -26.47 -24.02 -26.09
N ASN A 9 -27.11 -22.89 -26.26
CA ASN A 9 -27.10 -22.13 -27.51
C ASN A 9 -25.67 -21.57 -27.71
N HIS A 10 -24.96 -22.16 -28.68
CA HIS A 10 -23.55 -21.82 -28.98
C HIS A 10 -23.35 -20.32 -29.25
N SER A 11 -24.40 -19.62 -29.68
CA SER A 11 -24.41 -18.18 -29.94
C SER A 11 -24.35 -17.36 -28.64
N GLU A 12 -24.95 -17.83 -27.54
CA GLU A 12 -24.89 -17.14 -26.25
C GLU A 12 -23.50 -17.24 -25.62
N ILE A 13 -22.86 -18.40 -25.70
CA ILE A 13 -21.48 -18.59 -25.25
C ILE A 13 -20.52 -17.72 -26.05
N TYR A 14 -20.74 -17.53 -27.35
CA TYR A 14 -19.93 -16.64 -28.18
C TYR A 14 -20.12 -15.16 -27.81
N LEU A 15 -21.33 -14.74 -27.42
CA LEU A 15 -21.62 -13.38 -27.02
C LEU A 15 -21.02 -13.08 -25.63
N GLU A 16 -21.16 -13.99 -24.67
CA GLU A 16 -20.55 -13.86 -23.35
C GLU A 16 -19.02 -13.80 -23.43
N ASN A 17 -18.39 -14.70 -24.21
CA ASN A 17 -16.95 -14.67 -24.43
C ASN A 17 -16.48 -13.40 -25.15
N ARG A 18 -17.30 -12.80 -26.00
CA ARG A 18 -16.98 -11.54 -26.68
C ARG A 18 -17.08 -10.32 -25.76
N ILE A 19 -18.04 -10.33 -24.83
CA ILE A 19 -18.18 -9.31 -23.80
C ILE A 19 -17.01 -9.42 -22.82
N TYR A 20 -16.67 -10.63 -22.36
CA TYR A 20 -15.54 -10.88 -21.46
C TYR A 20 -14.19 -10.49 -22.09
N ARG A 21 -13.98 -10.77 -23.39
CA ARG A 21 -12.78 -10.33 -24.12
C ARG A 21 -12.68 -8.82 -24.29
N LYS A 22 -13.80 -8.10 -24.34
CA LYS A 22 -13.81 -6.65 -24.55
C LYS A 22 -13.42 -5.89 -23.29
N GLU A 23 -13.67 -6.47 -22.11
CA GLU A 23 -13.29 -5.88 -20.82
C GLU A 23 -11.85 -6.23 -20.41
N THR A 24 -11.34 -7.40 -20.80
CA THR A 24 -10.00 -7.86 -20.43
C THR A 24 -8.86 -7.29 -21.29
N THR A 25 -9.16 -6.54 -22.35
CA THR A 25 -8.13 -5.94 -23.23
C THR A 25 -7.58 -4.61 -22.72
N LYS A 26 -8.11 -4.07 -21.63
CA LYS A 26 -7.63 -2.81 -21.02
C LYS A 26 -7.01 -3.11 -19.67
N MET A 27 -5.78 -3.59 -19.68
CA MET A 27 -5.02 -3.81 -18.45
C MET A 27 -4.11 -2.60 -18.21
N ASN A 28 -4.38 -1.88 -17.14
CA ASN A 28 -3.54 -0.84 -16.60
C ASN A 28 -3.60 -0.98 -15.08
N SER A 29 -2.72 -1.79 -14.53
CA SER A 29 -2.68 -2.11 -13.12
C SER A 29 -1.28 -1.87 -12.58
N PHE A 30 -1.22 -1.26 -11.43
CA PHE A 30 -0.02 -1.06 -10.63
C PHE A 30 -0.25 -1.65 -9.25
N THR A 31 0.69 -2.47 -8.79
CA THR A 31 0.74 -2.94 -7.41
C THR A 31 2.15 -2.73 -6.90
N GLY A 32 2.27 -2.04 -5.77
CA GLY A 32 3.58 -1.73 -5.21
C GLY A 32 3.55 -1.65 -3.70
N ILE A 33 4.68 -1.97 -3.09
CA ILE A 33 4.92 -1.83 -1.66
C ILE A 33 6.03 -0.82 -1.47
N GLY A 34 5.77 0.16 -0.60
CA GLY A 34 6.76 1.19 -0.33
C GLY A 34 6.51 1.90 1.00
N ARG A 35 7.43 2.78 1.35
CA ARG A 35 7.37 3.58 2.56
C ARG A 35 7.05 5.03 2.20
N LEU A 36 6.10 5.67 2.90
CA LEU A 36 5.79 7.08 2.69
C LEU A 36 7.01 7.96 3.00
N THR A 37 7.37 8.83 2.07
CA THR A 37 8.49 9.76 2.23
C THR A 37 8.15 10.98 3.09
N LYS A 38 6.87 11.35 3.10
CA LYS A 38 6.27 12.46 3.87
C LYS A 38 4.78 12.18 4.11
N ASP A 39 4.17 12.98 4.99
CA ASP A 39 2.73 12.94 5.19
C ASP A 39 1.99 13.27 3.88
N PRO A 40 0.79 12.71 3.63
CA PRO A 40 -0.02 13.04 2.48
C PRO A 40 -0.40 14.53 2.42
N ASP A 41 -0.25 15.16 1.26
CA ASP A 41 -0.80 16.50 0.97
C ASP A 41 -2.28 16.33 0.57
N VAL A 42 -3.19 16.73 1.44
CA VAL A 42 -4.62 16.54 1.26
C VAL A 42 -5.28 17.85 0.84
N ARG A 43 -6.11 17.78 -0.18
CA ARG A 43 -6.91 18.89 -0.69
C ARG A 43 -8.31 18.41 -1.00
N TYR A 44 -9.27 19.30 -0.79
CA TYR A 44 -10.65 19.07 -1.14
C TYR A 44 -11.02 19.91 -2.37
N ALA A 45 -11.57 19.25 -3.39
CA ALA A 45 -12.11 19.96 -4.55
C ALA A 45 -13.32 20.78 -4.13
N THR A 46 -13.41 22.02 -4.62
CA THR A 46 -14.55 22.90 -4.37
C THR A 46 -15.76 22.48 -5.22
N GLY A 47 -16.91 22.28 -4.58
CA GLY A 47 -18.16 21.90 -5.25
C GLY A 47 -19.23 21.48 -4.25
N GLU A 48 -20.41 21.12 -4.72
CA GLU A 48 -21.51 20.63 -3.87
C GLU A 48 -21.15 19.34 -3.12
N ASN A 49 -20.27 18.51 -3.72
CA ASN A 49 -19.70 17.33 -3.07
C ASN A 49 -18.18 17.44 -3.09
N PRO A 50 -17.54 17.90 -2.01
CA PRO A 50 -16.10 18.07 -1.95
C PRO A 50 -15.40 16.70 -2.08
N LEU A 51 -14.60 16.56 -3.13
CA LEU A 51 -13.80 15.35 -3.37
C LEU A 51 -12.46 15.48 -2.67
N CYS A 52 -12.18 14.56 -1.74
CA CYS A 52 -10.88 14.45 -1.10
C CYS A 52 -9.83 13.98 -2.11
N ILE A 53 -8.71 14.67 -2.20
CA ILE A 53 -7.56 14.33 -3.04
C ILE A 53 -6.32 14.34 -2.17
N ALA A 54 -5.74 13.17 -1.94
CA ALA A 54 -4.49 13.00 -1.20
C ALA A 54 -3.35 12.69 -2.15
N ARG A 55 -2.24 13.41 -2.04
CA ARG A 55 -1.02 13.20 -2.83
C ARG A 55 0.14 12.85 -1.91
N TYR A 56 0.86 11.79 -2.23
CA TYR A 56 2.02 11.34 -1.47
C TYR A 56 3.01 10.61 -2.37
N THR A 57 4.21 10.38 -1.87
CA THR A 57 5.27 9.67 -2.60
C THR A 57 5.67 8.43 -1.82
N LEU A 58 5.70 7.29 -2.50
CA LEU A 58 6.22 6.04 -1.97
C LEU A 58 7.66 5.83 -2.39
N ALA A 59 8.52 5.48 -1.44
CA ALA A 59 9.84 4.94 -1.70
C ALA A 59 9.72 3.41 -1.75
N CYS A 60 9.82 2.85 -2.96
CA CYS A 60 9.79 1.41 -3.22
C CYS A 60 11.22 0.90 -3.36
N ASP A 61 11.62 -0.04 -2.51
CA ASP A 61 12.96 -0.61 -2.55
C ASP A 61 13.21 -1.35 -3.86
N ARG A 62 14.39 -1.15 -4.45
CA ARG A 62 14.83 -1.90 -5.61
C ARG A 62 15.32 -3.29 -5.19
N ILE A 63 14.93 -4.29 -5.97
CA ILE A 63 15.36 -5.69 -5.74
C ILE A 63 16.89 -5.82 -5.87
N SER A 64 17.49 -5.14 -6.86
CA SER A 64 18.94 -5.16 -7.07
C SER A 64 19.58 -3.90 -6.53
N LYS A 65 20.41 -4.05 -5.51
CA LYS A 65 21.21 -2.97 -4.91
C LYS A 65 22.64 -3.06 -5.48
N LYS A 66 22.96 -2.23 -6.46
CA LYS A 66 24.34 -2.08 -6.97
C LYS A 66 24.97 -0.87 -6.30
N GLU A 67 26.24 -1.00 -5.95
CA GLU A 67 27.03 0.10 -5.38
C GLU A 67 27.02 1.32 -6.30
N GLY A 68 26.77 2.50 -5.75
CA GLY A 68 26.67 3.76 -6.50
C GLY A 68 25.35 4.00 -7.22
N GLN A 69 24.36 3.10 -7.15
CA GLN A 69 23.02 3.30 -7.72
C GLN A 69 21.95 3.60 -6.65
N PRO A 70 20.85 4.29 -7.03
CA PRO A 70 19.73 4.50 -6.13
C PRO A 70 19.17 3.16 -5.63
N THR A 71 18.88 3.08 -4.32
CA THR A 71 18.37 1.87 -3.68
C THR A 71 16.85 1.78 -3.69
N ALA A 72 16.16 2.88 -4.01
CA ALA A 72 14.71 2.96 -4.05
C ALA A 72 14.24 3.78 -5.26
N ASP A 73 13.03 3.48 -5.72
CA ASP A 73 12.28 4.27 -6.71
C ASP A 73 11.20 5.08 -5.99
N PHE A 74 11.10 6.36 -6.37
CA PHE A 74 10.12 7.26 -5.79
C PHE A 74 8.91 7.36 -6.71
N ILE A 75 7.77 6.86 -6.25
CA ILE A 75 6.55 6.76 -7.03
C ILE A 75 5.52 7.75 -6.51
N SER A 76 5.09 8.66 -7.37
CA SER A 76 4.03 9.62 -7.08
C SER A 76 2.67 8.92 -7.08
N CYS A 77 1.91 9.08 -6.00
CA CYS A 77 0.60 8.47 -5.80
C CYS A 77 -0.45 9.53 -5.56
N VAL A 78 -1.62 9.32 -6.14
CA VAL A 78 -2.80 10.17 -6.00
C VAL A 78 -3.98 9.30 -5.60
N ALA A 79 -4.53 9.53 -4.42
CA ALA A 79 -5.72 8.84 -3.93
C ALA A 79 -6.91 9.82 -3.91
N MET A 80 -8.06 9.40 -4.42
CA MET A 80 -9.25 10.25 -4.53
C MET A 80 -10.45 9.65 -3.77
N GLY A 81 -11.35 10.52 -3.33
CA GLY A 81 -12.57 10.14 -2.62
C GLY A 81 -12.27 9.33 -1.37
N LYS A 82 -12.88 8.16 -1.20
CA LYS A 82 -12.69 7.28 -0.04
C LYS A 82 -11.24 6.86 0.18
N ALA A 83 -10.49 6.63 -0.91
CA ALA A 83 -9.05 6.31 -0.80
C ALA A 83 -8.25 7.54 -0.34
N GLY A 84 -8.64 8.75 -0.73
CA GLY A 84 -8.06 10.00 -0.25
C GLY A 84 -8.34 10.24 1.24
N GLU A 85 -9.59 10.07 1.67
CA GLU A 85 -9.99 10.17 3.09
C GLU A 85 -9.28 9.13 3.96
N PHE A 86 -9.09 7.91 3.44
CA PHE A 86 -8.29 6.91 4.11
C PHE A 86 -6.84 7.36 4.29
N ALA A 87 -6.25 7.90 3.22
CA ALA A 87 -4.88 8.40 3.27
C ALA A 87 -4.72 9.56 4.28
N GLU A 88 -5.65 10.51 4.29
CA GLU A 88 -5.67 11.61 5.26
C GLU A 88 -5.71 11.11 6.70
N LYS A 89 -6.57 10.14 6.97
CA LYS A 89 -6.87 9.70 8.34
C LYS A 89 -5.82 8.76 8.92
N TYR A 90 -5.23 7.92 8.08
CA TYR A 90 -4.45 6.78 8.55
C TYR A 90 -2.99 6.77 8.10
N LEU A 91 -2.62 7.49 7.04
CA LEU A 91 -1.27 7.44 6.49
C LEU A 91 -0.41 8.56 7.06
N THR A 92 0.78 8.21 7.50
CA THR A 92 1.79 9.15 8.00
C THR A 92 3.16 8.83 7.42
N LYS A 93 4.06 9.82 7.43
CA LYS A 93 5.46 9.67 7.01
C LYS A 93 6.10 8.43 7.63
N GLY A 94 6.82 7.68 6.82
CA GLY A 94 7.56 6.49 7.25
C GLY A 94 6.76 5.19 7.28
N MET A 95 5.43 5.23 7.24
CA MET A 95 4.61 4.01 7.17
C MET A 95 4.89 3.21 5.90
N LYS A 96 4.95 1.89 6.04
CA LYS A 96 5.05 0.96 4.93
C LYS A 96 3.66 0.43 4.56
N ILE A 97 3.27 0.66 3.33
CA ILE A 97 1.96 0.29 2.80
C ILE A 97 2.10 -0.41 1.46
N ALA A 98 1.12 -1.25 1.14
CA ALA A 98 0.87 -1.71 -0.21
C ALA A 98 -0.20 -0.83 -0.84
N VAL A 99 -0.03 -0.53 -2.12
CA VAL A 99 -1.01 0.21 -2.92
C VAL A 99 -1.35 -0.57 -4.18
N GLU A 100 -2.61 -0.54 -4.54
CA GLU A 100 -3.12 -1.05 -5.81
C GLU A 100 -3.84 0.09 -6.53
N GLY A 101 -3.65 0.17 -7.83
CA GLY A 101 -4.24 1.21 -8.65
C GLY A 101 -3.82 1.13 -10.10
N ARG A 102 -3.88 2.25 -10.81
CA ARG A 102 -3.50 2.35 -12.22
C ARG A 102 -2.56 3.51 -12.47
N ILE A 103 -1.71 3.39 -13.48
CA ILE A 103 -0.84 4.47 -13.93
C ILE A 103 -1.65 5.46 -14.77
N GLN A 104 -1.50 6.74 -14.49
CA GLN A 104 -2.08 7.81 -15.28
C GLN A 104 -1.04 8.87 -15.58
N THR A 105 -0.91 9.22 -16.86
CA THR A 105 -0.06 10.32 -17.29
C THR A 105 -0.87 11.60 -17.43
N GLY A 106 -0.28 12.72 -17.08
CA GLY A 106 -0.85 14.04 -17.23
C GLY A 106 0.18 15.04 -17.72
N ASN A 107 -0.24 16.25 -17.97
CA ASN A 107 0.67 17.37 -18.22
C ASN A 107 0.06 18.66 -17.66
N TYR A 108 0.92 19.57 -17.26
CA TYR A 108 0.56 20.92 -16.90
C TYR A 108 1.62 21.91 -17.43
N THR A 109 1.23 23.17 -17.53
CA THR A 109 2.18 24.22 -17.93
C THR A 109 2.71 24.88 -16.67
N ASP A 110 4.02 24.88 -16.51
CA ASP A 110 4.70 25.53 -15.39
C ASP A 110 4.63 27.05 -15.52
N LYS A 111 5.03 27.77 -14.48
CA LYS A 111 5.06 29.25 -14.43
C LYS A 111 5.91 29.86 -15.53
N ASP A 112 6.91 29.13 -16.00
CA ASP A 112 7.82 29.52 -17.10
C ASP A 112 7.27 29.18 -18.51
N GLY A 113 6.00 28.75 -18.62
CA GLY A 113 5.37 28.38 -19.89
C GLY A 113 5.81 27.04 -20.46
N LYS A 114 6.60 26.25 -19.71
CA LYS A 114 7.07 24.93 -20.14
C LYS A 114 6.04 23.85 -19.82
N LYS A 115 5.84 22.95 -20.78
CA LYS A 115 4.98 21.76 -20.59
C LYS A 115 5.72 20.71 -19.75
N VAL A 116 5.17 20.39 -18.59
CA VAL A 116 5.68 19.35 -17.68
C VAL A 116 4.78 18.14 -17.75
N TYR A 117 5.35 16.98 -18.03
CA TYR A 117 4.63 15.71 -18.05
C TYR A 117 4.75 15.04 -16.68
N THR A 118 3.64 14.50 -16.19
CA THR A 118 3.58 13.74 -14.95
C THR A 118 3.18 12.31 -15.22
N THR A 119 3.65 11.42 -14.38
CA THR A 119 3.23 10.03 -14.33
C THR A 119 2.92 9.71 -12.89
N ASP A 120 1.65 9.51 -12.58
CA ASP A 120 1.16 9.28 -11.25
C ASP A 120 0.43 7.94 -11.16
N VAL A 121 0.49 7.29 -10.02
CA VAL A 121 -0.33 6.11 -9.71
C VAL A 121 -1.62 6.59 -9.06
N TYR A 122 -2.73 6.38 -9.72
CA TYR A 122 -4.07 6.61 -9.15
C TYR A 122 -4.44 5.41 -8.29
N VAL A 123 -4.41 5.63 -6.99
CA VAL A 123 -4.58 4.57 -5.99
C VAL A 123 -6.06 4.33 -5.74
N GLU A 124 -6.45 3.07 -5.86
CA GLU A 124 -7.80 2.58 -5.63
C GLU A 124 -7.91 1.89 -4.26
N ARG A 125 -6.83 1.24 -3.83
CA ARG A 125 -6.76 0.48 -2.58
C ARG A 125 -5.44 0.65 -1.85
N HIS A 126 -5.51 0.68 -0.51
CA HIS A 126 -4.36 0.68 0.39
C HIS A 126 -4.44 -0.54 1.31
N GLU A 127 -3.30 -1.13 1.64
CA GLU A 127 -3.18 -2.16 2.66
C GLU A 127 -1.97 -1.87 3.54
N PHE A 128 -2.13 -2.07 4.85
CA PHE A 128 -1.02 -1.97 5.79
C PHE A 128 -0.17 -3.24 5.69
N VAL A 129 1.12 -3.08 5.47
CA VAL A 129 2.09 -4.19 5.37
C VAL A 129 2.77 -4.46 6.70
N GLU A 130 2.94 -3.42 7.52
CA GLU A 130 3.48 -3.51 8.88
C GLU A 130 2.33 -3.32 9.86
N SER A 131 2.16 -4.26 10.80
CA SER A 131 1.42 -3.98 12.02
C SER A 131 2.02 -2.74 12.67
N ARG A 132 1.18 -1.85 13.22
CA ARG A 132 1.67 -0.86 14.17
C ARG A 132 2.26 -1.62 15.36
N ASN A 133 3.53 -2.01 15.28
CA ASN A 133 4.31 -2.11 16.48
C ASN A 133 4.31 -0.69 17.05
N THR A 134 3.61 -0.53 18.12
CA THR A 134 3.85 0.54 19.05
C THR A 134 5.34 0.48 19.33
N GLN A 135 6.15 1.25 18.60
CA GLN A 135 7.41 1.70 19.16
C GLN A 135 6.96 2.64 20.29
N GLN A 136 6.61 2.02 21.39
CA GLN A 136 6.90 2.64 22.66
C GLN A 136 8.38 2.98 22.56
N ASN A 137 8.66 4.27 22.56
CA ASN A 137 9.89 4.76 23.13
C ASN A 137 9.98 4.09 24.52
N GLU A 138 10.57 2.93 24.58
CA GLU A 138 11.22 2.52 25.81
C GLU A 138 12.30 3.58 25.98
N PRO A 139 12.21 4.43 27.04
CA PRO A 139 13.40 5.09 27.50
C PRO A 139 14.39 3.95 27.73
N GLU A 140 15.62 4.13 27.27
CA GLU A 140 16.74 3.31 27.70
C GLU A 140 16.79 3.33 29.23
N GLN A 141 15.95 2.52 29.84
CA GLN A 141 16.19 2.09 31.21
C GLN A 141 17.28 1.04 31.07
N SER A 142 18.45 1.51 31.43
CA SER A 142 19.60 0.71 31.81
C SER A 142 19.11 -0.64 32.34
N ALA A 143 19.58 -1.71 31.68
CA ALA A 143 19.44 -3.09 32.13
C ALA A 143 20.23 -3.26 33.45
N ALA A 144 19.67 -2.77 34.53
CA ALA A 144 20.12 -2.95 35.89
C ALA A 144 18.87 -2.80 36.77
N ASP A 145 17.98 -3.80 36.72
CA ASP A 145 17.13 -4.22 37.82
C ASP A 145 16.04 -5.16 37.28
N GLY A 146 16.28 -6.43 37.50
CA GLY A 146 15.24 -7.41 37.23
C GLY A 146 15.74 -8.85 37.05
N PHE A 147 17.01 -9.05 36.81
CA PHE A 147 17.62 -10.37 36.96
C PHE A 147 18.21 -10.47 38.35
N MET A 148 17.47 -11.03 39.30
CA MET A 148 18.07 -11.49 40.54
C MET A 148 19.05 -12.60 40.16
N PRO A 149 20.37 -12.43 40.46
CA PRO A 149 21.31 -13.53 40.34
C PRO A 149 20.84 -14.63 41.30
N ILE A 150 20.59 -15.80 40.77
CA ILE A 150 20.33 -16.98 41.60
C ILE A 150 21.59 -17.21 42.40
N PRO A 151 21.55 -17.19 43.75
CA PRO A 151 22.74 -17.47 44.58
C PRO A 151 23.16 -18.93 44.34
N ASP A 152 24.46 -19.13 44.20
CA ASP A 152 25.08 -20.47 43.93
C ASP A 152 24.79 -21.53 45.01
N ASN A 153 23.94 -21.26 45.98
CA ASN A 153 23.54 -22.14 47.07
C ASN A 153 22.03 -22.44 47.08
N VAL A 154 21.46 -22.80 45.97
CA VAL A 154 20.12 -23.38 45.94
C VAL A 154 20.25 -24.90 46.12
N ASP A 155 20.00 -25.35 47.35
CA ASP A 155 19.88 -26.79 47.61
C ASP A 155 18.78 -27.38 46.77
N MET A 156 19.14 -28.33 45.91
CA MET A 156 18.26 -28.99 44.94
C MET A 156 17.25 -29.97 45.57
N GLU A 157 17.28 -30.12 46.89
CA GLU A 157 16.45 -31.12 47.62
C GLU A 157 15.01 -30.67 47.88
N GLY A 158 14.58 -29.53 47.39
CA GLY A 158 13.26 -29.02 47.64
C GLY A 158 12.39 -28.76 46.41
N LEU A 159 12.82 -29.18 45.21
CA LEU A 159 12.03 -28.95 44.00
C LEU A 159 10.94 -30.02 43.82
N PRO A 160 9.68 -29.66 43.57
CA PRO A 160 8.55 -30.61 43.51
C PRO A 160 8.55 -31.52 42.25
N PHE A 161 9.64 -31.57 41.52
CA PHE A 161 9.78 -32.35 40.28
C PHE A 161 11.12 -33.12 40.21
N ALA A 162 11.56 -33.66 41.36
CA ALA A 162 12.64 -34.64 41.37
C ALA A 162 12.05 -36.06 41.33
#